data_facaed8ba7bfb8bc854f9cfabf72f346
#
_entry.id   facaed8ba7bfb8bc854f9cfabf72f346
#
_cell.length_a   1.000
_cell.length_b   1.000
_cell.length_c   1.000
_cell.angle_alpha   90.00
_cell.angle_beta   90.00
_cell.angle_gamma   90.00
#
_symmetry.space_group_name_H-M   'P 1'
#
loop_
_entity.id
_entity.type
_entity.pdbx_description
1 polymer ?
#
loop_
_entity_poly.entity_id
_entity_poly.type
_entity_poly.pdbx_seq_one_letter_code
_entity_poly.pdbx_strand_id
1 'polypeptide(L)'
;MTQLSRILNYHLLTCLSFFAGSCKEGTYETTPRPETEPNASFPFTIGEKTIDAELAVKPSEREKGLMHRDSMPLGKGMLFVFEEPGPQKFWMKNTRIPLDIGYFSPEGRLLEIHAAKPYDLNGVPSRSKNIQFVLELKLNGFREMGIAIGNKIKLSDLSKALTDRGFEPKDFGLSL
;
A
#
# COMPACT_ATOMS: atom_id res chain seq x y z
N MET A 1 20.07 5.52 78.62
CA MET A 1 19.51 6.68 79.39
C MET A 1 18.40 7.24 78.56
N THR A 2 17.22 6.98 79.05
CA THR A 2 16.06 7.84 79.33
C THR A 2 15.35 8.35 78.10
N GLN A 3 14.20 7.82 77.91
CA GLN A 3 12.84 8.01 78.44
C GLN A 3 11.94 8.76 77.43
N LEU A 4 10.89 8.13 76.99
CA LEU A 4 9.45 8.42 77.33
C LEU A 4 8.93 9.76 76.74
N SER A 5 7.78 9.95 76.20
CA SER A 5 6.45 9.37 76.42
C SER A 5 5.43 10.02 75.50
N ARG A 6 4.36 9.28 75.14
CA ARG A 6 2.93 9.63 75.21
C ARG A 6 2.46 10.90 74.44
N ILE A 7 1.34 11.01 73.82
CA ILE A 7 -0.06 10.58 74.10
C ILE A 7 -0.90 10.73 72.82
N LEU A 8 -1.63 9.76 72.45
CA LEU A 8 -3.06 9.62 72.13
C LEU A 8 -3.88 10.91 72.06
N ASN A 9 -4.53 11.20 70.98
CA ASN A 9 -5.89 11.70 71.01
C ASN A 9 -6.71 11.30 69.78
N TYR A 10 -7.79 10.65 70.04
CA TYR A 10 -8.92 10.35 69.15
C TYR A 10 -9.67 11.63 68.82
N HIS A 11 -10.01 11.83 67.55
CA HIS A 11 -11.29 12.44 67.20
C HIS A 11 -11.88 11.79 65.94
N LEU A 12 -12.94 11.10 66.22
CA LEU A 12 -13.97 10.59 65.35
C LEU A 12 -14.78 11.77 64.77
N LEU A 13 -14.87 11.90 63.43
CA LEU A 13 -16.07 12.55 62.85
C LEU A 13 -16.33 12.04 61.43
N THR A 14 -17.31 11.24 61.29
CA THR A 14 -18.44 11.13 60.34
C THR A 14 -18.24 11.46 58.88
N CYS A 15 -18.48 10.42 58.08
CA CYS A 15 -19.24 10.32 56.82
C CYS A 15 -19.61 11.62 56.10
N LEU A 16 -19.20 11.73 54.85
CA LEU A 16 -20.18 12.07 53.80
C LEU A 16 -19.72 11.46 52.47
N SER A 17 -20.51 10.49 51.99
CA SER A 17 -20.35 9.84 50.69
C SER A 17 -20.69 10.82 49.59
N PHE A 18 -19.71 11.16 48.72
CA PHE A 18 -19.99 11.69 47.40
C PHE A 18 -19.57 10.66 46.37
N PHE A 19 -20.57 9.97 45.85
CA PHE A 19 -20.43 9.18 44.60
C PHE A 19 -20.31 10.18 43.45
N ALA A 20 -19.10 10.52 43.05
CA ALA A 20 -18.84 11.13 41.79
C ALA A 20 -18.56 9.99 40.80
N GLY A 21 -19.57 9.66 39.99
CA GLY A 21 -19.42 8.77 38.84
C GLY A 21 -18.44 9.36 37.84
N SER A 22 -17.23 8.85 37.85
CA SER A 22 -16.25 9.14 36.81
C SER A 22 -16.60 8.33 35.57
N CYS A 23 -17.28 8.95 34.61
CA CYS A 23 -17.31 8.45 33.24
C CYS A 23 -15.86 8.41 32.76
N LYS A 24 -15.27 7.22 32.70
CA LYS A 24 -14.07 6.99 31.91
C LYS A 24 -14.47 7.10 30.45
N GLU A 25 -14.21 8.25 29.84
CA GLU A 25 -14.08 8.33 28.39
C GLU A 25 -12.95 7.38 27.99
N GLY A 26 -13.33 6.29 27.34
CA GLY A 26 -12.38 5.38 26.73
C GLY A 26 -11.69 6.12 25.58
N THR A 27 -10.51 6.65 25.84
CA THR A 27 -9.59 7.04 24.78
C THR A 27 -9.19 5.76 24.06
N TYR A 28 -9.79 5.53 22.88
CA TYR A 28 -9.28 4.53 21.95
C TYR A 28 -7.92 5.03 21.48
N GLU A 29 -6.85 4.58 22.12
CA GLU A 29 -5.52 4.67 21.54
C GLU A 29 -5.54 3.81 20.28
N THR A 30 -5.72 4.45 19.12
CA THR A 30 -5.39 3.84 17.84
C THR A 30 -3.88 3.67 17.82
N THR A 31 -3.38 2.52 18.24
CA THR A 31 -2.00 2.14 17.98
C THR A 31 -1.77 2.29 16.48
N PRO A 32 -0.79 3.10 16.04
CA PRO A 32 -0.46 3.20 14.62
C PRO A 32 -0.16 1.78 14.12
N ARG A 33 -0.89 1.33 13.10
CA ARG A 33 -0.58 0.07 12.44
C ARG A 33 0.85 0.19 11.88
N PRO A 34 1.76 -0.76 12.15
CA PRO A 34 3.11 -0.68 11.62
C PRO A 34 3.03 -0.60 10.09
N GLU A 35 3.52 0.51 9.52
CA GLU A 35 3.71 0.61 8.07
C GLU A 35 4.73 -0.47 7.67
N THR A 36 4.35 -1.33 6.73
CA THR A 36 5.30 -2.27 6.13
C THR A 36 6.38 -1.51 5.36
N GLU A 37 7.58 -2.08 5.31
CA GLU A 37 8.72 -1.48 4.60
C GLU A 37 8.33 -1.05 3.18
N PRO A 38 8.80 0.12 2.70
CA PRO A 38 8.44 0.66 1.37
C PRO A 38 8.70 -0.30 0.20
N ASN A 39 9.60 -1.27 0.36
CA ASN A 39 9.99 -2.25 -0.66
C ASN A 39 9.39 -3.64 -0.40
N ALA A 40 8.40 -3.79 0.49
CA ALA A 40 7.73 -5.06 0.69
C ALA A 40 7.01 -5.48 -0.59
N SER A 41 7.18 -6.75 -0.99
CA SER A 41 6.47 -7.35 -2.12
C SER A 41 5.22 -8.07 -1.62
N PHE A 42 4.16 -7.99 -2.40
CA PHE A 42 2.87 -8.62 -2.14
C PHE A 42 2.48 -9.54 -3.29
N PRO A 43 1.83 -10.67 -3.02
CA PRO A 43 1.32 -11.54 -4.08
C PRO A 43 0.03 -10.94 -4.68
N PHE A 44 0.01 -10.79 -5.99
CA PHE A 44 -1.16 -10.37 -6.76
C PHE A 44 -1.54 -11.46 -7.75
N THR A 45 -2.78 -11.91 -7.68
CA THR A 45 -3.35 -12.86 -8.66
C THR A 45 -3.86 -12.10 -9.87
N ILE A 46 -3.38 -12.46 -11.08
CA ILE A 46 -3.81 -11.89 -12.35
C ILE A 46 -4.21 -13.04 -13.27
N GLY A 47 -5.52 -13.18 -13.53
CA GLY A 47 -6.05 -14.39 -14.15
C GLY A 47 -5.76 -15.60 -13.26
N GLU A 48 -4.97 -16.56 -13.77
CA GLU A 48 -4.54 -17.77 -13.04
C GLU A 48 -3.09 -17.69 -12.52
N LYS A 49 -2.44 -16.56 -12.66
CA LYS A 49 -1.02 -16.38 -12.34
C LYS A 49 -0.84 -15.49 -11.11
N THR A 50 0.20 -15.78 -10.33
CA THR A 50 0.59 -14.94 -9.21
C THR A 50 1.88 -14.21 -9.54
N ILE A 51 1.90 -12.91 -9.30
CA ILE A 51 3.05 -12.01 -9.42
C ILE A 51 3.36 -11.47 -8.03
N ASP A 52 4.61 -11.50 -7.62
CA ASP A 52 5.06 -10.78 -6.43
C ASP A 52 5.52 -9.38 -6.84
N ALA A 53 4.76 -8.36 -6.48
CA ALA A 53 5.09 -7.00 -6.84
C ALA A 53 5.18 -6.09 -5.60
N GLU A 54 6.11 -5.15 -5.66
CA GLU A 54 6.13 -4.02 -4.74
C GLU A 54 4.97 -3.09 -5.05
N LEU A 55 4.47 -2.40 -4.01
CA LEU A 55 3.33 -1.50 -4.15
C LEU A 55 3.80 -0.06 -4.11
N ALA A 56 3.59 0.71 -5.19
CA ALA A 56 3.86 2.13 -5.28
C ALA A 56 2.55 2.92 -5.18
N VAL A 57 2.29 3.52 -4.02
CA VAL A 57 1.07 4.26 -3.70
C VAL A 57 1.36 5.75 -3.52
N LYS A 58 2.37 6.09 -2.72
CA LYS A 58 2.74 7.50 -2.46
C LYS A 58 3.31 8.14 -3.73
N PRO A 59 3.10 9.44 -3.96
CA PRO A 59 3.67 10.14 -5.14
C PRO A 59 5.18 9.93 -5.30
N SER A 60 5.93 9.97 -4.20
CA SER A 60 7.39 9.73 -4.23
C SER A 60 7.77 8.30 -4.62
N GLU A 61 6.96 7.31 -4.23
CA GLU A 61 7.15 5.91 -4.62
C GLU A 61 6.87 5.72 -6.11
N ARG A 62 5.76 6.31 -6.61
CA ARG A 62 5.41 6.29 -8.04
C ARG A 62 6.45 7.02 -8.90
N GLU A 63 6.99 8.16 -8.43
CA GLU A 63 8.05 8.88 -9.13
C GLU A 63 9.34 8.05 -9.20
N LYS A 64 9.74 7.41 -8.10
CA LYS A 64 10.93 6.56 -8.04
C LYS A 64 10.79 5.30 -8.90
N GLY A 65 9.65 4.62 -8.83
CA GLY A 65 9.40 3.38 -9.57
C GLY A 65 10.57 2.40 -9.48
N LEU A 66 10.96 1.84 -10.63
CA LEU A 66 12.06 0.88 -10.76
C LEU A 66 13.42 1.52 -11.12
N MET A 67 13.57 2.84 -10.85
CA MET A 67 14.85 3.54 -11.08
C MET A 67 16.02 2.84 -10.36
N HIS A 68 17.18 2.89 -11.00
CA HIS A 68 18.47 2.40 -10.49
C HIS A 68 18.56 0.87 -10.27
N ARG A 69 17.59 0.10 -10.74
CA ARG A 69 17.64 -1.38 -10.69
C ARG A 69 18.41 -1.91 -11.89
N ASP A 70 19.20 -2.95 -11.64
CA ASP A 70 20.02 -3.60 -12.68
C ASP A 70 19.36 -4.87 -13.24
N SER A 71 18.35 -5.41 -12.52
CA SER A 71 17.61 -6.60 -12.96
C SER A 71 16.18 -6.62 -12.38
N MET A 72 15.31 -7.39 -13.05
CA MET A 72 13.96 -7.72 -12.60
C MET A 72 13.71 -9.21 -12.90
N PRO A 73 13.63 -10.07 -11.88
CA PRO A 73 13.32 -11.49 -12.09
C PRO A 73 11.91 -11.71 -12.66
N LEU A 74 11.71 -12.81 -13.36
CA LEU A 74 10.39 -13.21 -13.82
C LEU A 74 9.45 -13.41 -12.61
N GLY A 75 8.22 -12.94 -12.73
CA GLY A 75 7.24 -13.00 -11.65
C GLY A 75 7.43 -11.95 -10.55
N LYS A 76 8.42 -11.07 -10.69
CA LYS A 76 8.58 -9.88 -9.84
C LYS A 76 8.20 -8.63 -10.63
N GLY A 77 7.73 -7.58 -9.91
CA GLY A 77 7.34 -6.33 -10.54
C GLY A 77 7.08 -5.22 -9.54
N MET A 78 6.48 -4.14 -10.05
CA MET A 78 5.96 -3.04 -9.24
C MET A 78 4.56 -2.68 -9.70
N LEU A 79 3.62 -2.65 -8.77
CA LEU A 79 2.23 -2.26 -8.98
C LEU A 79 2.01 -0.84 -8.48
N PHE A 80 1.71 0.06 -9.38
CA PHE A 80 1.38 1.46 -9.12
C PHE A 80 -0.13 1.59 -8.94
N VAL A 81 -0.53 2.28 -7.89
CA VAL A 81 -1.94 2.47 -7.54
C VAL A 81 -2.24 3.96 -7.49
N PHE A 82 -3.28 4.36 -8.21
CA PHE A 82 -3.75 5.75 -8.25
C PHE A 82 -5.10 5.83 -7.53
N GLU A 83 -5.32 6.93 -6.82
CA GLU A 83 -6.57 7.20 -6.09
C GLU A 83 -7.75 7.30 -7.07
N GLU A 84 -7.55 8.05 -8.17
CA GLU A 84 -8.56 8.25 -9.21
C GLU A 84 -8.10 7.68 -10.55
N PRO A 85 -9.01 7.10 -11.34
CA PRO A 85 -8.70 6.68 -12.70
C PRO A 85 -8.43 7.87 -13.62
N GLY A 86 -7.47 7.68 -14.53
CA GLY A 86 -7.10 8.71 -15.48
C GLY A 86 -6.17 8.20 -16.57
N PRO A 87 -5.79 9.06 -17.54
CA PRO A 87 -4.71 8.73 -18.46
C PRO A 87 -3.38 8.67 -17.70
N GLN A 88 -2.59 7.64 -17.97
CA GLN A 88 -1.29 7.46 -17.33
C GLN A 88 -0.16 7.56 -18.35
N LYS A 89 1.00 8.03 -17.92
CA LYS A 89 2.20 8.09 -18.76
C LYS A 89 3.43 7.78 -17.92
N PHE A 90 4.14 6.73 -18.29
CA PHE A 90 5.31 6.26 -17.56
C PHE A 90 6.58 6.54 -18.35
N TRP A 91 7.57 7.14 -17.73
CA TRP A 91 8.88 7.40 -18.29
C TRP A 91 9.90 6.36 -17.80
N MET A 92 11.02 6.25 -18.51
CA MET A 92 12.11 5.35 -18.13
C MET A 92 13.33 6.11 -17.60
N LYS A 93 13.09 7.28 -16.97
CA LYS A 93 14.17 8.07 -16.36
C LYS A 93 14.92 7.20 -15.34
N ASN A 94 16.25 7.17 -15.44
CA ASN A 94 17.11 6.38 -14.56
C ASN A 94 16.76 4.88 -14.46
N THR A 95 15.96 4.34 -15.36
CA THR A 95 15.59 2.93 -15.42
C THR A 95 16.45 2.21 -16.45
N ARG A 96 17.29 1.30 -15.98
CA ARG A 96 18.32 0.62 -16.79
C ARG A 96 17.81 -0.63 -17.49
N ILE A 97 16.73 -1.22 -16.96
CA ILE A 97 16.16 -2.47 -17.45
C ILE A 97 15.00 -2.18 -18.41
N PRO A 98 14.87 -2.94 -19.51
CA PRO A 98 13.71 -2.85 -20.37
C PRO A 98 12.49 -3.48 -19.67
N LEU A 99 11.33 -2.85 -19.80
CA LEU A 99 10.12 -3.23 -19.09
C LEU A 99 8.95 -3.45 -20.05
N ASP A 100 7.97 -4.25 -19.59
CA ASP A 100 6.60 -4.19 -20.05
C ASP A 100 5.77 -3.41 -19.03
N ILE A 101 4.94 -2.50 -19.52
CA ILE A 101 4.02 -1.71 -18.73
C ILE A 101 2.60 -2.14 -19.05
N GLY A 102 1.92 -2.75 -18.08
CA GLY A 102 0.53 -3.18 -18.18
C GLY A 102 -0.40 -2.17 -17.53
N TYR A 103 -1.39 -1.69 -18.27
CA TYR A 103 -2.38 -0.70 -17.81
C TYR A 103 -3.71 -1.36 -17.50
N PHE A 104 -4.23 -1.15 -16.29
CA PHE A 104 -5.45 -1.78 -15.80
C PHE A 104 -6.53 -0.74 -15.50
N SER A 105 -7.78 -1.12 -15.80
CA SER A 105 -8.96 -0.33 -15.42
C SER A 105 -9.23 -0.38 -13.91
N PRO A 106 -10.14 0.46 -13.37
CA PRO A 106 -10.58 0.40 -11.97
C PRO A 106 -11.13 -0.96 -11.54
N GLU A 107 -11.73 -1.72 -12.48
CA GLU A 107 -12.25 -3.07 -12.25
C GLU A 107 -11.14 -4.13 -12.29
N GLY A 108 -9.87 -3.70 -12.32
CA GLY A 108 -8.70 -4.55 -12.35
C GLY A 108 -8.45 -5.27 -13.68
N ARG A 109 -9.10 -4.87 -14.80
CA ARG A 109 -8.91 -5.51 -16.10
C ARG A 109 -7.67 -4.95 -16.80
N LEU A 110 -6.78 -5.82 -17.24
CA LEU A 110 -5.64 -5.47 -18.09
C LEU A 110 -6.16 -5.05 -19.47
N LEU A 111 -5.96 -3.78 -19.82
CA LEU A 111 -6.42 -3.18 -21.06
C LEU A 111 -5.34 -3.13 -22.13
N GLU A 112 -4.10 -2.88 -21.72
CA GLU A 112 -2.98 -2.61 -22.63
C GLU A 112 -1.67 -3.12 -22.02
N ILE A 113 -0.74 -3.54 -22.89
CA ILE A 113 0.65 -3.85 -22.54
C ILE A 113 1.54 -3.10 -23.52
N HIS A 114 2.50 -2.33 -23.04
CA HIS A 114 3.44 -1.59 -23.84
C HIS A 114 4.88 -1.89 -23.42
N ALA A 115 5.75 -2.13 -24.40
CA ALA A 115 7.18 -2.24 -24.14
C ALA A 115 7.80 -0.86 -23.91
N ALA A 116 8.64 -0.76 -22.91
CA ALA A 116 9.37 0.46 -22.55
C ALA A 116 10.89 0.23 -22.65
N LYS A 117 11.57 1.15 -23.32
CA LYS A 117 13.02 1.09 -23.53
C LYS A 117 13.74 1.79 -22.38
N PRO A 118 14.88 1.25 -21.91
CA PRO A 118 15.69 1.93 -20.90
C PRO A 118 15.98 3.38 -21.27
N TYR A 119 15.93 4.27 -20.27
CA TYR A 119 16.25 5.70 -20.39
C TYR A 119 15.36 6.52 -21.34
N ASP A 120 14.24 5.99 -21.83
CA ASP A 120 13.31 6.75 -22.67
C ASP A 120 12.57 7.81 -21.83
N LEU A 121 12.86 9.08 -22.13
CA LEU A 121 12.25 10.23 -21.45
C LEU A 121 10.95 10.70 -22.11
N ASN A 122 10.62 10.22 -23.33
CA ASN A 122 9.36 10.56 -23.99
C ASN A 122 8.17 9.97 -23.24
N GLY A 123 8.43 8.87 -22.55
CA GLY A 123 7.44 8.15 -21.79
C GLY A 123 6.48 7.32 -22.64
N VAL A 124 5.86 6.36 -21.99
CA VAL A 124 4.90 5.41 -22.58
C VAL A 124 3.50 5.78 -22.09
N PRO A 125 2.65 6.40 -22.93
CA PRO A 125 1.30 6.77 -22.52
C PRO A 125 0.35 5.58 -22.66
N SER A 126 -0.66 5.51 -21.78
CA SER A 126 -1.84 4.68 -22.00
C SER A 126 -2.68 5.26 -23.16
N ARG A 127 -3.36 4.39 -23.91
CA ARG A 127 -4.39 4.78 -24.89
C ARG A 127 -5.71 5.05 -24.19
N SER A 128 -6.04 4.22 -23.21
CA SER A 128 -7.20 4.40 -22.36
C SER A 128 -7.02 5.59 -21.42
N LYS A 129 -8.11 6.32 -21.17
CA LYS A 129 -8.17 7.40 -20.17
C LYS A 129 -8.72 6.92 -18.83
N ASN A 130 -9.01 5.62 -18.71
CA ASN A 130 -9.60 5.01 -17.50
C ASN A 130 -8.65 3.97 -16.90
N ILE A 131 -7.43 4.43 -16.51
CA ILE A 131 -6.40 3.60 -15.91
C ILE A 131 -6.28 3.96 -14.43
N GLN A 132 -6.38 2.97 -13.56
CA GLN A 132 -6.20 3.16 -12.12
C GLN A 132 -5.03 2.36 -11.57
N PHE A 133 -4.65 1.25 -12.19
CA PHE A 133 -3.52 0.45 -11.76
C PHE A 133 -2.56 0.24 -12.93
N VAL A 134 -1.26 0.22 -12.63
CA VAL A 134 -0.23 -0.03 -13.64
C VAL A 134 0.78 -1.01 -13.08
N LEU A 135 1.05 -2.09 -13.81
CA LEU A 135 2.02 -3.10 -13.41
C LEU A 135 3.22 -3.06 -14.35
N GLU A 136 4.41 -2.85 -13.79
CA GLU A 136 5.67 -2.98 -14.48
C GLU A 136 6.29 -4.35 -14.22
N LEU A 137 6.61 -5.07 -15.29
CA LEU A 137 7.36 -6.33 -15.28
C LEU A 137 8.60 -6.20 -16.17
N LYS A 138 9.53 -7.16 -16.06
CA LYS A 138 10.61 -7.24 -17.07
C LYS A 138 10.03 -7.34 -18.47
N LEU A 139 10.78 -6.90 -19.47
CA LEU A 139 10.38 -7.03 -20.88
C LEU A 139 9.97 -8.49 -21.21
N ASN A 140 8.87 -8.66 -21.90
CA ASN A 140 8.19 -9.92 -22.20
C ASN A 140 7.61 -10.63 -20.96
N GLY A 141 7.62 -10.02 -19.78
CA GLY A 141 7.19 -10.64 -18.53
C GLY A 141 5.73 -11.09 -18.57
N PHE A 142 4.83 -10.28 -19.10
CA PHE A 142 3.43 -10.66 -19.24
C PHE A 142 3.25 -11.91 -20.12
N ARG A 143 3.94 -11.94 -21.26
CA ARG A 143 3.89 -13.07 -22.20
C ARG A 143 4.48 -14.34 -21.58
N GLU A 144 5.65 -14.24 -20.95
CA GLU A 144 6.34 -15.39 -20.32
C GLU A 144 5.54 -15.97 -19.16
N MET A 145 4.77 -15.13 -18.44
CA MET A 145 3.85 -15.55 -17.37
C MET A 145 2.51 -16.03 -17.89
N GLY A 146 2.22 -15.88 -19.20
CA GLY A 146 0.92 -16.23 -19.78
C GLY A 146 -0.21 -15.28 -19.35
N ILE A 147 0.13 -14.04 -19.01
CA ILE A 147 -0.84 -12.99 -18.68
C ILE A 147 -1.17 -12.20 -19.95
N ALA A 148 -2.45 -12.15 -20.32
CA ALA A 148 -2.93 -11.54 -21.54
C ALA A 148 -3.90 -10.37 -21.25
N ILE A 149 -4.07 -9.48 -22.23
CA ILE A 149 -5.10 -8.46 -22.23
C ILE A 149 -6.46 -9.11 -21.94
N GLY A 150 -7.24 -8.50 -21.05
CA GLY A 150 -8.51 -9.03 -20.56
C GLY A 150 -8.40 -9.79 -19.23
N ASN A 151 -7.22 -10.31 -18.84
CA ASN A 151 -7.04 -10.87 -17.51
C ASN A 151 -7.30 -9.80 -16.45
N LYS A 152 -7.73 -10.23 -15.28
CA LYS A 152 -8.03 -9.34 -14.17
C LYS A 152 -7.09 -9.59 -13.00
N ILE A 153 -6.63 -8.50 -12.41
CA ILE A 153 -6.05 -8.54 -11.07
C ILE A 153 -7.16 -8.77 -10.05
N LYS A 154 -6.90 -9.62 -9.07
CA LYS A 154 -7.84 -9.89 -7.99
C LYS A 154 -7.80 -8.72 -7.01
N LEU A 155 -8.87 -7.92 -6.99
CA LEU A 155 -8.93 -6.67 -6.21
C LEU A 155 -8.84 -6.91 -4.70
N SER A 156 -9.22 -8.08 -4.19
CA SER A 156 -9.02 -8.43 -2.77
C SER A 156 -7.56 -8.56 -2.39
N ASP A 157 -6.67 -8.99 -3.32
CA ASP A 157 -5.24 -9.05 -3.05
C ASP A 157 -4.68 -7.62 -2.96
N LEU A 158 -5.16 -6.71 -3.83
CA LEU A 158 -4.80 -5.31 -3.79
C LEU A 158 -5.32 -4.61 -2.53
N SER A 159 -6.58 -4.83 -2.16
CA SER A 159 -7.15 -4.29 -0.91
C SER A 159 -6.34 -4.73 0.31
N LYS A 160 -5.96 -6.02 0.36
CA LYS A 160 -5.11 -6.53 1.43
C LYS A 160 -3.74 -5.84 1.46
N ALA A 161 -3.07 -5.72 0.32
CA ALA A 161 -1.76 -5.09 0.22
C ALA A 161 -1.79 -3.61 0.62
N LEU A 162 -2.84 -2.86 0.23
CA LEU A 162 -3.06 -1.48 0.66
C LEU A 162 -3.24 -1.40 2.19
N THR A 163 -4.08 -2.27 2.74
CA THR A 163 -4.31 -2.34 4.19
C THR A 163 -3.02 -2.67 4.95
N ASP A 164 -2.24 -3.65 4.48
CA ASP A 164 -0.96 -4.03 5.07
C ASP A 164 0.07 -2.87 5.01
N ARG A 165 -0.06 -1.97 4.00
CA ARG A 165 0.73 -0.75 3.84
C ARG A 165 0.16 0.46 4.61
N GLY A 166 -0.92 0.31 5.37
CA GLY A 166 -1.54 1.37 6.16
C GLY A 166 -2.47 2.31 5.38
N PHE A 167 -2.86 1.94 4.16
CA PHE A 167 -3.83 2.68 3.34
C PHE A 167 -5.24 2.12 3.51
N GLU A 168 -6.24 2.98 3.31
CA GLU A 168 -7.64 2.56 3.28
C GLU A 168 -8.05 2.21 1.84
N PRO A 169 -8.46 0.96 1.55
CA PRO A 169 -8.84 0.55 0.19
C PRO A 169 -9.94 1.40 -0.44
N LYS A 170 -10.86 1.94 0.37
CA LYS A 170 -11.95 2.82 -0.09
C LYS A 170 -11.44 4.10 -0.76
N ASP A 171 -10.27 4.62 -0.37
CA ASP A 171 -9.68 5.83 -0.95
C ASP A 171 -9.20 5.59 -2.39
N PHE A 172 -9.16 4.32 -2.80
CA PHE A 172 -8.82 3.86 -4.16
C PHE A 172 -10.03 3.23 -4.87
N GLY A 173 -11.25 3.54 -4.42
CA GLY A 173 -12.48 3.00 -5.02
C GLY A 173 -12.67 1.48 -4.81
N LEU A 174 -11.91 0.86 -3.91
CA LEU A 174 -12.01 -0.56 -3.59
C LEU A 174 -12.93 -0.74 -2.38
N SER A 175 -14.14 -1.21 -2.61
CA SER A 175 -15.03 -1.68 -1.53
C SER A 175 -14.67 -3.12 -1.18
N LEU A 176 -14.60 -3.40 0.12
CA LEU A 176 -14.47 -4.75 0.66
C LEU A 176 -15.80 -5.51 0.55
#